data_39a19e14df4287c6f79482553506e8f7
#
_entry.id   39a19e14df4287c6f79482553506e8f7
#
_cell.length_a   1.000
_cell.length_b   1.000
_cell.length_c   1.000
_cell.angle_alpha   90.00
_cell.angle_beta   90.00
_cell.angle_gamma   90.00
#
_symmetry.space_group_name_H-M   'P 1'
#
loop_
_entity.id
_entity.type
_entity.pdbx_description
1 polymer ?
#
loop_
_entity_poly.entity_id
_entity_poly.type
_entity_poly.pdbx_seq_one_letter_code
_entity_poly.pdbx_strand_id
1 'polypeptide(L)'
;MPRRREVPKREILPDPKYGNVELAKFMNVIMQGGKKAVAERIIYGALEQIEKKNPGKDPVEAFTMAINNVKPMVEVKSRRVGGANYQVPVEVRPDRRNALATRWIILNARSRTDHSFSDKLAAEIVAASRNEGGAVKKREDMHKMAEANKAFAHYRW
;
A
#
# COMPACT_ATOMS: atom_id res chain seq x y z
N MET A 1 2.97 26.27 3.88
CA MET A 1 3.67 25.47 4.91
C MET A 1 3.75 26.29 6.19
N PRO A 2 3.41 25.74 7.34
CA PRO A 2 3.57 26.44 8.61
C PRO A 2 5.06 26.62 8.90
N ARG A 3 5.50 27.86 9.09
CA ARG A 3 6.92 28.17 9.37
C ARG A 3 7.24 28.18 10.85
N ARG A 4 6.23 28.30 11.74
CA ARG A 4 6.42 28.57 13.17
C ARG A 4 6.01 27.44 14.10
N ARG A 5 5.28 26.42 13.61
CA ARG A 5 4.85 25.27 14.43
C ARG A 5 4.69 24.02 13.57
N GLU A 6 4.93 22.88 14.17
CA GLU A 6 4.57 21.59 13.58
C GLU A 6 3.04 21.40 13.64
N VAL A 7 2.44 20.97 12.53
CA VAL A 7 1.00 20.70 12.49
C VAL A 7 0.75 19.36 13.17
N PRO A 8 -0.13 19.29 14.19
CA PRO A 8 -0.44 18.03 14.85
C PRO A 8 -1.09 17.06 13.85
N LYS A 9 -0.62 15.82 13.85
CA LYS A 9 -1.23 14.74 13.06
C LYS A 9 -2.60 14.39 13.66
N ARG A 10 -3.63 14.33 12.81
CA ARG A 10 -4.95 13.87 13.23
C ARG A 10 -4.89 12.40 13.61
N GLU A 11 -5.46 12.06 14.76
CA GLU A 11 -5.66 10.67 15.14
C GLU A 11 -6.77 10.04 14.27
N ILE A 12 -6.52 8.83 13.82
CA ILE A 12 -7.48 8.06 13.04
C ILE A 12 -8.07 7.01 13.98
N LEU A 13 -9.38 7.09 14.17
CA LEU A 13 -10.11 6.09 14.95
C LEU A 13 -10.05 4.73 14.25
N PRO A 14 -9.97 3.64 15.01
CA PRO A 14 -10.01 2.30 14.45
C PRO A 14 -11.35 2.04 13.75
N ASP A 15 -11.36 1.07 12.85
CA ASP A 15 -12.56 0.62 12.16
C ASP A 15 -13.59 0.05 13.16
N PRO A 16 -14.89 0.41 13.07
CA PRO A 16 -15.91 -0.02 14.03
C PRO A 16 -16.20 -1.52 13.98
N LYS A 17 -16.02 -2.19 12.83
CA LYS A 17 -16.33 -3.63 12.67
C LYS A 17 -15.19 -4.53 13.15
N TYR A 18 -13.94 -4.18 12.86
CA TYR A 18 -12.75 -5.00 13.14
C TYR A 18 -11.77 -4.37 14.12
N GLY A 19 -12.01 -3.14 14.59
CA GLY A 19 -11.13 -2.44 15.54
C GLY A 19 -9.72 -2.15 15.01
N ASN A 20 -9.50 -2.19 13.68
CA ASN A 20 -8.18 -2.10 13.08
C ASN A 20 -7.91 -0.71 12.49
N VAL A 21 -6.84 -0.06 12.96
CA VAL A 21 -6.43 1.30 12.51
C VAL A 21 -5.84 1.27 11.10
N GLU A 22 -5.11 0.21 10.71
CA GLU A 22 -4.57 0.09 9.35
C GLU A 22 -5.68 -0.05 8.32
N LEU A 23 -6.75 -0.79 8.65
CA LEU A 23 -7.94 -0.92 7.83
C LEU A 23 -8.65 0.43 7.66
N ALA A 24 -8.82 1.21 8.75
CA ALA A 24 -9.39 2.54 8.69
C ALA A 24 -8.56 3.50 7.81
N LYS A 25 -7.23 3.45 7.90
CA LYS A 25 -6.34 4.20 7.01
C LYS A 25 -6.49 3.77 5.55
N PHE A 26 -6.62 2.48 5.30
CA PHE A 26 -6.82 1.92 3.97
C PHE A 26 -8.14 2.40 3.34
N MET A 27 -9.25 2.42 4.13
CA MET A 27 -10.55 3.00 3.73
C MET A 27 -10.41 4.45 3.29
N ASN A 28 -9.68 5.25 4.06
CA ASN A 28 -9.45 6.66 3.73
C ASN A 28 -8.69 6.86 2.41
N VAL A 29 -7.81 5.93 2.04
CA VAL A 29 -7.06 6.01 0.76
C VAL A 29 -7.92 5.54 -0.44
N ILE A 30 -8.82 4.58 -0.23
CA ILE A 30 -9.76 4.12 -1.28
C ILE A 30 -10.82 5.17 -1.55
N MET A 31 -11.24 5.91 -0.53
CA MET A 31 -12.31 6.90 -0.60
C MET A 31 -12.05 7.93 -1.70
N GLN A 32 -13.09 8.20 -2.50
CA GLN A 32 -13.08 9.22 -3.53
C GLN A 32 -14.23 10.20 -3.29
N GLY A 33 -13.98 11.49 -3.47
CA GLY A 33 -15.01 12.51 -3.32
C GLY A 33 -15.65 12.59 -1.92
N GLY A 34 -14.95 12.14 -0.87
CA GLY A 34 -15.46 12.11 0.51
C GLY A 34 -16.52 11.05 0.79
N LYS A 35 -16.78 10.12 -0.15
CA LYS A 35 -17.83 9.09 -0.02
C LYS A 35 -17.34 7.91 0.84
N LYS A 36 -17.25 8.12 2.17
CA LYS A 36 -16.71 7.15 3.12
C LYS A 36 -17.55 5.87 3.18
N ALA A 37 -18.88 5.97 3.22
CA ALA A 37 -19.78 4.81 3.27
C ALA A 37 -19.61 3.86 2.06
N VAL A 38 -19.29 4.41 0.88
CA VAL A 38 -18.99 3.59 -0.30
C VAL A 38 -17.66 2.85 -0.14
N ALA A 39 -16.62 3.51 0.39
CA ALA A 39 -15.33 2.88 0.66
C ALA A 39 -15.45 1.76 1.71
N GLU A 40 -16.21 1.97 2.76
CA GLU A 40 -16.52 0.96 3.79
C GLU A 40 -17.20 -0.26 3.18
N ARG A 41 -18.25 -0.06 2.39
CA ARG A 41 -18.97 -1.15 1.69
C ARG A 41 -18.04 -1.96 0.79
N ILE A 42 -17.16 -1.30 0.05
CA ILE A 42 -16.17 -1.97 -0.83
C ILE A 42 -15.24 -2.85 0.00
N ILE A 43 -14.70 -2.34 1.10
CA ILE A 43 -13.73 -3.08 1.91
C ILE A 43 -14.41 -4.21 2.67
N TYR A 44 -15.56 -3.98 3.29
CA TYR A 44 -16.28 -5.06 3.97
C TYR A 44 -16.69 -6.15 2.99
N GLY A 45 -17.17 -5.79 1.80
CA GLY A 45 -17.45 -6.75 0.74
C GLY A 45 -16.21 -7.54 0.29
N ALA A 46 -15.04 -6.89 0.23
CA ALA A 46 -13.79 -7.57 -0.08
C ALA A 46 -13.37 -8.55 1.02
N LEU A 47 -13.48 -8.17 2.30
CA LEU A 47 -13.17 -9.04 3.44
C LEU A 47 -14.11 -10.25 3.51
N GLU A 48 -15.40 -10.06 3.26
CA GLU A 48 -16.37 -11.16 3.16
C GLU A 48 -16.05 -12.14 2.01
N GLN A 49 -15.57 -11.64 0.88
CA GLN A 49 -15.10 -12.48 -0.23
C GLN A 49 -13.83 -13.26 0.14
N ILE A 50 -12.92 -12.65 0.92
CA ILE A 50 -11.71 -13.33 1.40
C ILE A 50 -12.09 -14.47 2.35
N GLU A 51 -13.01 -14.24 3.27
CA GLU A 51 -13.52 -15.24 4.19
C GLU A 51 -14.18 -16.43 3.46
N LYS A 52 -15.02 -16.14 2.46
CA LYS A 52 -15.65 -17.17 1.62
C LYS A 52 -14.63 -18.01 0.85
N LYS A 53 -13.55 -17.40 0.34
CA LYS A 53 -12.50 -18.10 -0.43
C LYS A 53 -11.50 -18.87 0.44
N ASN A 54 -11.35 -18.48 1.69
CA ASN A 54 -10.42 -19.10 2.65
C ASN A 54 -11.14 -19.33 3.99
N PRO A 55 -12.08 -20.28 4.05
CA PRO A 55 -12.81 -20.56 5.29
C PRO A 55 -11.83 -20.98 6.39
N GLY A 56 -11.98 -20.39 7.58
CA GLY A 56 -11.15 -20.66 8.74
C GLY A 56 -9.91 -19.75 8.91
N LYS A 57 -9.69 -18.78 8.01
CA LYS A 57 -8.67 -17.73 8.21
C LYS A 57 -9.34 -16.39 8.44
N ASP A 58 -8.81 -15.63 9.40
CA ASP A 58 -9.27 -14.26 9.65
C ASP A 58 -8.96 -13.38 8.42
N PRO A 59 -9.98 -12.76 7.80
CA PRO A 59 -9.77 -11.88 6.65
C PRO A 59 -8.91 -10.66 6.99
N VAL A 60 -8.90 -10.20 8.24
CA VAL A 60 -8.05 -9.08 8.69
C VAL A 60 -6.59 -9.51 8.79
N GLU A 61 -6.32 -10.75 9.20
CA GLU A 61 -4.98 -11.31 9.21
C GLU A 61 -4.44 -11.42 7.78
N ALA A 62 -5.24 -11.93 6.84
CA ALA A 62 -4.85 -11.99 5.42
C ALA A 62 -4.56 -10.59 4.83
N PHE A 63 -5.35 -9.58 5.20
CA PHE A 63 -5.08 -8.19 4.84
C PHE A 63 -3.76 -7.68 5.41
N THR A 64 -3.50 -7.92 6.70
CA THR A 64 -2.27 -7.50 7.36
C THR A 64 -1.04 -8.16 6.75
N MET A 65 -1.12 -9.47 6.47
CA MET A 65 -0.08 -10.19 5.74
C MET A 65 0.17 -9.60 4.35
N ALA A 66 -0.89 -9.31 3.60
CA ALA A 66 -0.78 -8.71 2.27
C ALA A 66 -0.06 -7.36 2.33
N ILE A 67 -0.44 -6.46 3.26
CA ILE A 67 0.24 -5.18 3.45
C ILE A 67 1.73 -5.41 3.77
N ASN A 68 2.05 -6.31 4.70
CA ASN A 68 3.43 -6.59 5.09
C ASN A 68 4.28 -7.13 3.93
N ASN A 69 3.71 -8.00 3.10
CA ASN A 69 4.38 -8.56 1.94
C ASN A 69 4.64 -7.51 0.84
N VAL A 70 3.82 -6.47 0.74
CA VAL A 70 3.96 -5.43 -0.28
C VAL A 70 4.81 -4.24 0.17
N LYS A 71 5.09 -4.08 1.47
CA LYS A 71 5.91 -2.99 2.01
C LYS A 71 7.32 -2.98 1.41
N PRO A 72 7.75 -1.91 0.70
CA PRO A 72 9.12 -1.82 0.19
C PRO A 72 10.10 -1.37 1.28
N MET A 73 11.31 -1.92 1.29
CA MET A 73 12.39 -1.47 2.16
C MET A 73 13.15 -0.28 1.58
N VAL A 74 13.24 -0.24 0.25
CA VAL A 74 13.97 0.80 -0.50
C VAL A 74 13.09 1.36 -1.61
N GLU A 75 13.29 2.62 -1.95
CA GLU A 75 12.71 3.29 -3.12
C GLU A 75 13.80 4.02 -3.89
N VAL A 76 13.54 4.31 -5.16
CA VAL A 76 14.47 5.07 -6.00
C VAL A 76 13.93 6.49 -6.15
N LYS A 77 14.79 7.48 -5.86
CA LYS A 77 14.47 8.90 -6.04
C LYS A 77 15.41 9.53 -7.04
N SER A 78 14.87 10.33 -7.93
CA SER A 78 15.67 11.10 -8.88
C SER A 78 16.34 12.28 -8.17
N ARG A 79 17.65 12.44 -8.36
CA ARG A 79 18.44 13.59 -7.89
C ARG A 79 19.25 14.16 -9.05
N ARG A 80 19.23 15.47 -9.17
CA ARG A 80 20.02 16.19 -10.17
C ARG A 80 21.38 16.56 -9.58
N VAL A 81 22.45 16.07 -10.20
CA VAL A 81 23.84 16.38 -9.81
C VAL A 81 24.61 16.75 -11.07
N GLY A 82 25.26 17.93 -11.08
CA GLY A 82 26.08 18.37 -12.23
C GLY A 82 25.32 18.43 -13.56
N GLY A 83 24.00 18.69 -13.54
CA GLY A 83 23.16 18.75 -14.74
C GLY A 83 22.56 17.41 -15.19
N ALA A 84 23.02 16.27 -14.68
CA ALA A 84 22.47 14.94 -14.96
C ALA A 84 21.51 14.49 -13.86
N ASN A 85 20.48 13.70 -14.24
CA ASN A 85 19.52 13.11 -13.29
C ASN A 85 19.96 11.69 -12.94
N TYR A 86 20.25 11.45 -11.67
CA TYR A 86 20.61 10.13 -11.14
C TYR A 86 19.45 9.53 -10.36
N GLN A 87 19.25 8.23 -10.53
CA GLN A 87 18.28 7.45 -9.74
C GLN A 87 18.97 6.93 -8.48
N VAL A 88 18.68 7.56 -7.34
CA VAL A 88 19.38 7.28 -6.07
C VAL A 88 18.51 6.38 -5.22
N PRO A 89 18.99 5.18 -4.80
CA PRO A 89 18.27 4.32 -3.86
C PRO A 89 18.29 4.92 -2.47
N VAL A 90 17.12 4.98 -1.84
CA VAL A 90 16.93 5.54 -0.50
C VAL A 90 16.08 4.58 0.33
N GLU A 91 16.44 4.40 1.59
CA GLU A 91 15.64 3.62 2.52
C GLU A 91 14.30 4.32 2.79
N VAL A 92 13.22 3.53 2.84
CA VAL A 92 11.86 4.04 3.04
C VAL A 92 11.54 4.05 4.53
N ARG A 93 11.04 5.18 5.05
CA ARG A 93 10.57 5.29 6.44
C ARG A 93 9.34 4.40 6.67
N PRO A 94 9.12 3.85 7.88
CA PRO A 94 8.01 2.94 8.18
C PRO A 94 6.63 3.45 7.76
N ASP A 95 6.30 4.70 8.07
CA ASP A 95 5.01 5.31 7.69
C ASP A 95 4.81 5.33 6.17
N ARG A 96 5.88 5.61 5.42
CA ARG A 96 5.85 5.65 3.97
C ARG A 96 5.78 4.26 3.35
N ARG A 97 6.37 3.23 3.98
CA ARG A 97 6.24 1.83 3.54
C ARG A 97 4.77 1.43 3.50
N ASN A 98 4.02 1.74 4.58
CA ASN A 98 2.58 1.48 4.65
C ASN A 98 1.80 2.22 3.56
N ALA A 99 2.10 3.50 3.33
CA ALA A 99 1.43 4.30 2.32
C ALA A 99 1.70 3.80 0.90
N LEU A 100 2.93 3.36 0.61
CA LEU A 100 3.29 2.77 -0.69
C LEU A 100 2.59 1.42 -0.90
N ALA A 101 2.61 0.53 0.09
CA ALA A 101 1.94 -0.76 0.03
C ALA A 101 0.45 -0.61 -0.25
N THR A 102 -0.24 0.25 0.51
CA THR A 102 -1.66 0.58 0.32
C THR A 102 -1.93 1.06 -1.11
N ARG A 103 -1.14 2.01 -1.59
CA ARG A 103 -1.28 2.57 -2.94
C ARG A 103 -1.08 1.51 -4.03
N TRP A 104 -0.09 0.65 -3.88
CA TRP A 104 0.20 -0.38 -4.87
C TRP A 104 -0.86 -1.47 -4.92
N ILE A 105 -1.39 -1.90 -3.77
CA ILE A 105 -2.52 -2.84 -3.73
C ILE A 105 -3.74 -2.24 -4.44
N ILE A 106 -4.11 -0.99 -4.14
CA ILE A 106 -5.27 -0.33 -4.75
C ILE A 106 -5.07 -0.16 -6.27
N LEU A 107 -3.87 0.25 -6.70
CA LEU A 107 -3.56 0.45 -8.11
C LEU A 107 -3.66 -0.87 -8.90
N ASN A 108 -3.06 -1.94 -8.37
CA ASN A 108 -3.08 -3.24 -9.03
C ASN A 108 -4.48 -3.90 -8.95
N ALA A 109 -5.21 -3.72 -7.86
CA ALA A 109 -6.61 -4.14 -7.80
C ALA A 109 -7.46 -3.46 -8.89
N ARG A 110 -7.28 -2.17 -9.16
CA ARG A 110 -8.01 -1.45 -10.22
C ARG A 110 -7.74 -2.00 -11.63
N SER A 111 -6.55 -2.50 -11.88
CA SER A 111 -6.16 -3.06 -13.19
C SER A 111 -6.65 -4.50 -13.42
N ARG A 112 -7.20 -5.17 -12.40
CA ARG A 112 -7.76 -6.52 -12.55
C ARG A 112 -9.06 -6.52 -13.35
N THR A 113 -9.40 -7.66 -13.92
CA THR A 113 -10.57 -7.86 -14.79
C THR A 113 -11.80 -8.44 -14.08
N ASP A 114 -11.72 -8.68 -12.75
CA ASP A 114 -12.83 -9.19 -11.94
C ASP A 114 -14.07 -8.25 -12.02
N HIS A 115 -15.25 -8.75 -11.67
CA HIS A 115 -16.53 -8.09 -11.92
C HIS A 115 -16.69 -6.78 -11.11
N SER A 116 -16.54 -6.82 -9.80
CA SER A 116 -16.68 -5.66 -8.93
C SER A 116 -15.34 -5.20 -8.35
N PHE A 117 -15.26 -3.93 -7.86
CA PHE A 117 -14.04 -3.48 -7.22
C PHE A 117 -13.77 -4.21 -5.89
N SER A 118 -14.80 -4.65 -5.18
CA SER A 118 -14.66 -5.51 -4.00
C SER A 118 -14.01 -6.85 -4.36
N ASP A 119 -14.43 -7.49 -5.48
CA ASP A 119 -13.85 -8.74 -5.94
C ASP A 119 -12.40 -8.58 -6.40
N LYS A 120 -12.11 -7.50 -7.15
CA LYS A 120 -10.75 -7.12 -7.57
C LYS A 120 -9.82 -6.95 -6.37
N LEU A 121 -10.30 -6.24 -5.35
CA LEU A 121 -9.54 -5.96 -4.14
C LEU A 121 -9.32 -7.24 -3.32
N ALA A 122 -10.33 -8.07 -3.14
CA ALA A 122 -10.23 -9.36 -2.46
C ALA A 122 -9.21 -10.27 -3.15
N ALA A 123 -9.28 -10.37 -4.48
CA ALA A 123 -8.34 -11.20 -5.25
C ALA A 123 -6.89 -10.70 -5.15
N GLU A 124 -6.66 -9.38 -5.18
CA GLU A 124 -5.32 -8.82 -5.02
C GLU A 124 -4.78 -9.00 -3.59
N ILE A 125 -5.61 -8.84 -2.55
CA ILE A 125 -5.21 -9.08 -1.16
C ILE A 125 -4.85 -10.54 -0.94
N VAL A 126 -5.65 -11.48 -1.44
CA VAL A 126 -5.36 -12.92 -1.34
C VAL A 126 -4.06 -13.28 -2.07
N ALA A 127 -3.83 -12.77 -3.27
CA ALA A 127 -2.59 -12.97 -4.00
C ALA A 127 -1.40 -12.40 -3.21
N ALA A 128 -1.50 -11.15 -2.75
CA ALA A 128 -0.45 -10.48 -1.98
C ALA A 128 -0.15 -11.17 -0.64
N SER A 129 -1.15 -11.75 0.04
CA SER A 129 -0.94 -12.53 1.27
C SER A 129 -0.10 -13.80 1.03
N ARG A 130 -0.15 -14.35 -0.19
CA ARG A 130 0.67 -15.49 -0.65
C ARG A 130 2.00 -15.07 -1.26
N ASN A 131 2.34 -13.76 -1.18
CA ASN A 131 3.51 -13.15 -1.81
C ASN A 131 3.49 -13.23 -3.34
N GLU A 132 2.30 -13.11 -3.94
CA GLU A 132 2.03 -13.13 -5.37
C GLU A 132 1.27 -11.86 -5.79
N GLY A 133 1.03 -11.70 -7.09
CA GLY A 133 0.19 -10.63 -7.63
C GLY A 133 0.96 -9.38 -8.05
N GLY A 134 0.22 -8.42 -8.62
CA GLY A 134 0.78 -7.22 -9.23
C GLY A 134 1.44 -6.28 -8.22
N ALA A 135 0.88 -6.18 -7.01
CA ALA A 135 1.41 -5.33 -5.95
C ALA A 135 2.78 -5.82 -5.43
N VAL A 136 2.92 -7.14 -5.27
CA VAL A 136 4.19 -7.76 -4.89
C VAL A 136 5.23 -7.61 -5.99
N LYS A 137 4.84 -7.85 -7.26
CA LYS A 137 5.72 -7.62 -8.41
C LYS A 137 6.21 -6.17 -8.46
N LYS A 138 5.35 -5.19 -8.17
CA LYS A 138 5.74 -3.78 -8.10
C LYS A 138 6.79 -3.51 -7.02
N ARG A 139 6.69 -4.16 -5.85
CA ARG A 139 7.73 -4.10 -4.81
C ARG A 139 9.06 -4.67 -5.31
N GLU A 140 9.01 -5.85 -5.96
CA GLU A 140 10.21 -6.51 -6.48
C GLU A 140 10.89 -5.68 -7.58
N ASP A 141 10.12 -5.10 -8.50
CA ASP A 141 10.64 -4.22 -9.54
C ASP A 141 11.31 -2.98 -8.93
N MET A 142 10.73 -2.41 -7.86
CA MET A 142 11.34 -1.30 -7.14
C MET A 142 12.65 -1.71 -6.47
N HIS A 143 12.71 -2.89 -5.84
CA HIS A 143 13.93 -3.41 -5.22
C HIS A 143 15.01 -3.71 -6.27
N LYS A 144 14.66 -4.32 -7.41
CA LYS A 144 15.58 -4.55 -8.54
C LYS A 144 16.15 -3.24 -9.10
N MET A 145 15.29 -2.22 -9.27
CA MET A 145 15.74 -0.89 -9.68
C MET A 145 16.70 -0.25 -8.68
N ALA A 146 16.41 -0.39 -7.38
CA ALA A 146 17.28 0.13 -6.32
C ALA A 146 18.63 -0.59 -6.31
N GLU A 147 18.67 -1.89 -6.54
CA GLU A 147 19.89 -2.68 -6.60
C GLU A 147 20.72 -2.31 -7.84
N ALA A 148 20.09 -2.20 -9.01
CA ALA A 148 20.77 -1.78 -10.25
C ALA A 148 21.40 -0.38 -10.11
N ASN A 149 20.80 0.51 -9.32
CA ASN A 149 21.31 1.87 -9.07
C ASN A 149 22.14 2.00 -7.79
N LYS A 150 22.56 0.89 -7.17
CA LYS A 150 23.32 0.87 -5.92
C LYS A 150 24.61 1.69 -5.97
N ALA A 151 25.25 1.75 -7.14
CA ALA A 151 26.46 2.57 -7.37
C ALA A 151 26.23 4.05 -7.07
N PHE A 152 24.99 4.56 -7.21
CA PHE A 152 24.64 5.96 -6.96
C PHE A 152 24.18 6.23 -5.51
N ALA A 153 24.26 5.25 -4.62
CA ALA A 153 23.83 5.39 -3.23
C ALA A 153 24.59 6.49 -2.47
N HIS A 154 25.83 6.79 -2.85
CA HIS A 154 26.63 7.86 -2.25
C HIS A 154 26.09 9.28 -2.56
N TYR A 155 25.21 9.43 -3.55
CA TYR A 155 24.51 10.69 -3.84
C TYR A 155 23.28 10.94 -2.96
N ARG A 156 22.96 10.06 -2.00
CA ARG A 156 21.85 10.29 -1.05
C ARG A 156 22.17 11.50 -0.16
N TRP A 157 21.15 12.21 0.26
CA TRP A 157 21.22 13.35 1.20
C TRP A 157 20.61 12.98 2.55
#